data_a508875c61070e66582cf398d2132bec
#
_entry.id   a508875c61070e66582cf398d2132bec
#
_cell.length_a   1.000
_cell.length_b   1.000
_cell.length_c   1.000
_cell.angle_alpha   90.00
_cell.angle_beta   90.00
_cell.angle_gamma   90.00
#
_symmetry.space_group_name_H-M   'P 1'
#
loop_
_entity.id
_entity.type
_entity.pdbx_description
1 polymer ?
#
loop_
_entity_poly.entity_id
_entity_poly.type
_entity_poly.pdbx_seq_one_letter_code
_entity_poly.pdbx_strand_id
1 'polypeptide(L)'
;MMSTATRDRLIEEAMRLFGEQGYRATSVAQIEEAAGLTPGSGGLYHHFRSKELLLEAGIDRQLDRLRALRDIGQIFEGLTDIRSELTVMGRYTLEVIDEESQLLRIVSSELRNRPAKLADTLADLVDQSYAGMASWVQRNIPGIERDRAENIATIAMNALFAHRTMPHFLGLQPLSIQDDRIIGEWVEMVAGRIEQCDPTRGARADQN
;
A
#
# COMPACT_ATOMS: atom_id res chain seq x y z
N MET A 1 17.03 5.45 30.89
CA MET A 1 16.42 4.69 29.80
C MET A 1 15.04 5.25 29.49
N MET A 2 14.96 6.48 29.00
CA MET A 2 13.71 7.08 28.45
C MET A 2 13.91 7.08 26.93
N SER A 3 13.27 6.51 26.25
CA SER A 3 13.03 5.14 25.92
C SER A 3 12.47 5.13 24.51
N THR A 4 12.89 4.18 23.74
CA THR A 4 12.33 3.78 22.43
C THR A 4 10.80 3.95 22.41
N ALA A 5 10.11 3.61 23.52
CA ALA A 5 8.67 3.75 23.65
C ALA A 5 8.14 5.21 23.53
N THR A 6 8.86 6.23 24.00
CA THR A 6 8.45 7.63 23.81
C THR A 6 8.67 8.10 22.38
N ARG A 7 9.80 7.69 21.78
CA ARG A 7 10.10 7.97 20.40
C ARG A 7 9.05 7.35 19.48
N ASP A 8 8.64 6.11 19.75
CA ASP A 8 7.64 5.39 18.96
C ASP A 8 6.25 6.05 19.07
N ARG A 9 5.85 6.48 20.28
CA ARG A 9 4.59 7.22 20.48
C ARG A 9 4.59 8.56 19.75
N LEU A 10 5.72 9.29 19.77
CA LEU A 10 5.85 10.55 19.01
C LEU A 10 5.65 10.33 17.51
N ILE A 11 6.23 9.25 16.94
CA ILE A 11 6.04 8.91 15.54
C ILE A 11 4.56 8.59 15.27
N GLU A 12 3.95 7.71 16.05
CA GLU A 12 2.58 7.25 15.88
C GLU A 12 1.58 8.42 15.93
N GLU A 13 1.64 9.24 16.96
CA GLU A 13 0.73 10.37 17.12
C GLU A 13 0.99 11.47 16.10
N ALA A 14 2.24 11.71 15.72
CA ALA A 14 2.56 12.65 14.65
C ALA A 14 1.96 12.20 13.30
N MET A 15 2.14 10.94 12.94
CA MET A 15 1.61 10.40 11.67
C MET A 15 0.08 10.45 11.66
N ARG A 16 -0.59 10.13 12.77
CA ARG A 16 -2.03 10.28 12.92
C ARG A 16 -2.47 11.72 12.70
N LEU A 17 -1.88 12.67 13.42
CA LEU A 17 -2.22 14.11 13.32
C LEU A 17 -1.91 14.67 11.92
N PHE A 18 -0.80 14.27 11.30
CA PHE A 18 -0.49 14.67 9.94
C PHE A 18 -1.53 14.17 8.93
N GLY A 19 -2.06 12.96 9.10
CA GLY A 19 -3.12 12.41 8.26
C GLY A 19 -4.48 13.07 8.47
N GLU A 20 -4.81 13.45 9.71
CA GLU A 20 -6.12 14.03 10.07
C GLU A 20 -6.24 15.51 9.69
N GLN A 21 -5.24 16.32 10.01
CA GLN A 21 -5.32 17.78 9.86
C GLN A 21 -4.24 18.37 8.95
N GLY A 22 -3.34 17.55 8.41
CA GLY A 22 -2.25 17.96 7.53
C GLY A 22 -0.95 18.29 8.28
N TYR A 23 0.19 18.12 7.61
CA TYR A 23 1.51 18.35 8.18
C TYR A 23 1.70 19.80 8.66
N ARG A 24 1.29 20.78 7.84
CA ARG A 24 1.49 22.20 8.16
C ARG A 24 0.66 22.66 9.35
N ALA A 25 -0.59 22.21 9.44
CA ALA A 25 -1.52 22.59 10.51
C ALA A 25 -1.18 21.92 11.86
N THR A 26 -0.40 20.84 11.86
CA THR A 26 -0.01 20.14 13.06
C THR A 26 1.19 20.84 13.73
N SER A 27 1.03 21.31 14.95
CA SER A 27 2.10 21.91 15.75
C SER A 27 2.87 20.87 16.56
N VAL A 28 4.12 21.18 16.93
CA VAL A 28 4.92 20.34 17.82
C VAL A 28 4.24 20.15 19.17
N ALA A 29 3.63 21.19 19.72
CA ALA A 29 2.92 21.13 21.00
C ALA A 29 1.75 20.12 20.97
N GLN A 30 0.99 20.06 19.86
CA GLN A 30 -0.09 19.08 19.69
C GLN A 30 0.46 17.64 19.62
N ILE A 31 1.60 17.44 18.96
CA ILE A 31 2.25 16.11 18.92
C ILE A 31 2.73 15.69 20.31
N GLU A 32 3.36 16.61 21.06
CA GLU A 32 3.79 16.36 22.41
C GLU A 32 2.62 16.00 23.33
N GLU A 33 1.52 16.76 23.27
CA GLU A 33 0.30 16.49 24.03
C GLU A 33 -0.28 15.11 23.71
N ALA A 34 -0.46 14.79 22.42
CA ALA A 34 -0.97 13.51 21.97
C ALA A 34 -0.08 12.34 22.42
N ALA A 35 1.25 12.53 22.40
CA ALA A 35 2.21 11.54 22.87
C ALA A 35 2.34 11.46 24.42
N GLY A 36 1.53 12.23 25.17
CA GLY A 36 1.54 12.26 26.64
C GLY A 36 2.75 12.98 27.23
N LEU A 37 3.33 13.92 26.49
CA LEU A 37 4.36 14.84 26.95
C LEU A 37 3.74 16.19 27.32
N THR A 38 4.49 17.03 28.07
CA THR A 38 4.06 18.40 28.35
C THR A 38 4.16 19.24 27.08
N PRO A 39 3.03 19.81 26.58
CA PRO A 39 3.03 20.61 25.37
C PRO A 39 3.97 21.81 25.44
N GLY A 40 4.77 22.02 24.41
CA GLY A 40 5.72 23.14 24.34
C GLY A 40 6.96 23.02 25.22
N SER A 41 7.16 21.88 25.89
CA SER A 41 8.35 21.64 26.73
C SER A 41 9.62 21.33 25.92
N GLY A 42 9.47 21.12 24.61
CA GLY A 42 10.58 20.70 23.77
C GLY A 42 10.92 19.22 23.90
N GLY A 43 10.04 18.42 24.49
CA GLY A 43 10.21 16.97 24.66
C GLY A 43 10.44 16.23 23.34
N LEU A 44 9.78 16.69 22.26
CA LEU A 44 10.01 16.17 20.91
C LEU A 44 11.47 16.33 20.49
N TYR A 45 12.07 17.48 20.76
CA TYR A 45 13.43 17.81 20.30
C TYR A 45 14.53 16.97 20.98
N HIS A 46 14.21 16.26 22.08
CA HIS A 46 15.12 15.26 22.64
C HIS A 46 15.23 14.00 21.77
N HIS A 47 14.24 13.75 20.90
CA HIS A 47 14.17 12.57 20.04
C HIS A 47 14.38 12.90 18.56
N PHE A 48 13.91 14.05 18.11
CA PHE A 48 13.94 14.50 16.72
C PHE A 48 14.38 15.96 16.65
N ARG A 49 15.36 16.26 15.82
CA ARG A 49 15.89 17.63 15.67
C ARG A 49 14.89 18.60 15.03
N SER A 50 13.89 18.06 14.31
CA SER A 50 12.83 18.85 13.66
C SER A 50 11.56 18.02 13.45
N LYS A 51 10.45 18.70 13.17
CA LYS A 51 9.18 18.06 12.77
C LYS A 51 9.32 17.32 11.45
N GLU A 52 10.18 17.79 10.54
CA GLU A 52 10.50 17.11 9.28
C GLU A 52 11.18 15.77 9.49
N LEU A 53 12.19 15.72 10.37
CA LEU A 53 12.86 14.46 10.71
C LEU A 53 11.95 13.47 11.43
N LEU A 54 10.96 13.96 12.18
CA LEU A 54 9.93 13.12 12.75
C LEU A 54 9.02 12.53 11.65
N LEU A 55 8.60 13.34 10.68
CA LEU A 55 7.83 12.88 9.51
C LEU A 55 8.62 11.84 8.71
N GLU A 56 9.89 12.10 8.42
CA GLU A 56 10.77 11.15 7.71
C GLU A 56 10.85 9.81 8.47
N ALA A 57 11.04 9.86 9.78
CA ALA A 57 11.09 8.63 10.59
C ALA A 57 9.76 7.86 10.61
N GLY A 58 8.63 8.58 10.55
CA GLY A 58 7.31 7.99 10.41
C GLY A 58 7.13 7.27 9.08
N ILE A 59 7.56 7.92 8.01
CA ILE A 59 7.53 7.36 6.65
C ILE A 59 8.43 6.14 6.55
N ASP A 60 9.68 6.23 7.02
CA ASP A 60 10.61 5.10 6.99
C ASP A 60 10.04 3.88 7.73
N ARG A 61 9.43 4.09 8.92
CA ARG A 61 8.77 3.02 9.69
C ARG A 61 7.63 2.36 8.93
N GLN A 62 6.83 3.16 8.23
CA GLN A 62 5.72 2.68 7.42
C GLN A 62 6.24 1.84 6.24
N LEU A 63 7.27 2.32 5.56
CA LEU A 63 7.91 1.61 4.44
C LEU A 63 8.55 0.29 4.86
N ASP A 64 9.19 0.24 6.03
CA ASP A 64 9.76 -1.01 6.57
C ASP A 64 8.67 -2.04 6.87
N ARG A 65 7.51 -1.57 7.37
CA ARG A 65 6.34 -2.42 7.60
C ARG A 65 5.80 -3.00 6.28
N LEU A 66 5.69 -2.17 5.23
CA LEU A 66 5.27 -2.62 3.90
C LEU A 66 6.24 -3.65 3.29
N ARG A 67 7.54 -3.42 3.44
CA ARG A 67 8.54 -4.38 2.98
C ARG A 67 8.38 -5.73 3.69
N ALA A 68 8.24 -5.72 5.02
CA ALA A 68 8.03 -6.93 5.80
C ALA A 68 6.77 -7.70 5.38
N LEU A 69 5.68 -6.98 5.12
CA LEU A 69 4.43 -7.57 4.65
C LEU A 69 4.57 -8.17 3.24
N ARG A 70 5.32 -7.52 2.34
CA ARG A 70 5.62 -8.06 1.00
C ARG A 70 6.40 -9.36 1.07
N ASP A 71 7.41 -9.41 1.94
CA ASP A 71 8.23 -10.62 2.11
C ASP A 71 7.39 -11.81 2.57
N ILE A 72 6.39 -11.56 3.43
CA ILE A 72 5.41 -12.59 3.84
C ILE A 72 4.57 -13.04 2.63
N GLY A 73 4.11 -12.13 1.78
CA GLY A 73 3.34 -12.46 0.57
C GLY A 73 4.11 -13.39 -0.38
N GLN A 74 5.42 -13.19 -0.52
CA GLN A 74 6.27 -14.04 -1.36
C GLN A 74 6.40 -15.48 -0.86
N ILE A 75 6.26 -15.72 0.45
CA ILE A 75 6.34 -17.07 1.04
C ILE A 75 5.18 -17.95 0.57
N PHE A 76 4.03 -17.37 0.20
CA PHE A 76 2.85 -18.11 -0.25
C PHE A 76 2.84 -18.36 -1.77
N GLU A 77 3.76 -17.77 -2.52
CA GLU A 77 3.83 -17.95 -3.97
C GLU A 77 4.13 -19.42 -4.33
N GLY A 78 3.33 -19.99 -5.22
CA GLY A 78 3.49 -21.36 -5.71
C GLY A 78 3.09 -22.47 -4.73
N LEU A 79 2.53 -22.12 -3.57
CA LEU A 79 2.10 -23.11 -2.57
C LEU A 79 0.64 -23.55 -2.74
N THR A 80 -0.15 -22.79 -3.49
CA THR A 80 -1.59 -23.03 -3.65
C THR A 80 -2.01 -22.86 -5.12
N ASP A 81 -3.30 -23.04 -5.38
CA ASP A 81 -3.85 -22.74 -6.71
C ASP A 81 -3.94 -21.22 -6.97
N ILE A 82 -4.03 -20.84 -8.23
CA ILE A 82 -4.03 -19.44 -8.70
C ILE A 82 -5.10 -18.60 -8.00
N ARG A 83 -6.31 -19.14 -7.76
CA ARG A 83 -7.39 -18.39 -7.12
C ARG A 83 -7.13 -18.13 -5.66
N SER A 84 -6.57 -19.10 -4.97
CA SER A 84 -6.13 -18.95 -3.59
C SER A 84 -5.02 -17.91 -3.45
N GLU A 85 -4.01 -17.93 -4.32
CA GLU A 85 -2.94 -16.93 -4.35
C GLU A 85 -3.49 -15.53 -4.61
N LEU A 86 -4.35 -15.37 -5.60
CA LEU A 86 -5.00 -14.10 -5.91
C LEU A 86 -5.87 -13.61 -4.75
N THR A 87 -6.59 -14.49 -4.07
CA THR A 87 -7.41 -14.12 -2.90
C THR A 87 -6.55 -13.53 -1.79
N VAL A 88 -5.43 -14.20 -1.46
CA VAL A 88 -4.48 -13.69 -0.45
C VAL A 88 -3.89 -12.37 -0.91
N MET A 89 -3.47 -12.26 -2.16
CA MET A 89 -2.89 -11.04 -2.73
C MET A 89 -3.89 -9.88 -2.72
N GLY A 90 -5.16 -10.12 -3.11
CA GLY A 90 -6.19 -9.09 -3.09
C GLY A 90 -6.50 -8.57 -1.70
N ARG A 91 -6.69 -9.45 -0.73
CA ARG A 91 -6.90 -9.08 0.68
C ARG A 91 -5.72 -8.31 1.24
N TYR A 92 -4.52 -8.83 1.00
CA TYR A 92 -3.29 -8.17 1.40
C TYR A 92 -3.16 -6.76 0.81
N THR A 93 -3.44 -6.60 -0.48
CA THR A 93 -3.38 -5.29 -1.15
C THR A 93 -4.34 -4.29 -0.53
N LEU A 94 -5.59 -4.67 -0.25
CA LEU A 94 -6.57 -3.79 0.39
C LEU A 94 -6.13 -3.41 1.81
N GLU A 95 -5.65 -4.36 2.61
CA GLU A 95 -5.14 -4.10 3.96
C GLU A 95 -3.96 -3.13 3.96
N VAL A 96 -3.01 -3.32 3.03
CA VAL A 96 -1.88 -2.40 2.85
C VAL A 96 -2.38 -0.99 2.53
N ILE A 97 -3.33 -0.84 1.60
CA ILE A 97 -3.87 0.48 1.23
C ILE A 97 -4.57 1.13 2.44
N ASP A 98 -5.28 0.38 3.26
CA ASP A 98 -5.94 0.89 4.46
C ASP A 98 -4.94 1.36 5.51
N GLU A 99 -3.94 0.55 5.82
CA GLU A 99 -2.86 0.94 6.73
C GLU A 99 -2.08 2.15 6.23
N GLU A 100 -1.92 2.27 4.90
CA GLU A 100 -1.25 3.39 4.24
C GLU A 100 -2.15 4.61 4.02
N SER A 101 -3.44 4.53 4.33
CA SER A 101 -4.40 5.62 4.10
C SER A 101 -3.96 6.94 4.75
N GLN A 102 -3.33 6.89 5.91
CA GLN A 102 -2.76 8.06 6.59
C GLN A 102 -1.58 8.66 5.82
N LEU A 103 -0.65 7.81 5.36
CA LEU A 103 0.50 8.22 4.55
C LEU A 103 0.02 8.83 3.22
N LEU A 104 -0.93 8.19 2.55
CA LEU A 104 -1.52 8.68 1.32
C LEU A 104 -2.23 10.04 1.51
N ARG A 105 -2.90 10.26 2.64
CA ARG A 105 -3.50 11.56 2.99
C ARG A 105 -2.43 12.64 3.19
N ILE A 106 -1.37 12.34 3.93
CA ILE A 106 -0.24 13.26 4.13
C ILE A 106 0.37 13.64 2.78
N VAL A 107 0.60 12.64 1.93
CA VAL A 107 1.16 12.83 0.59
C VAL A 107 0.24 13.65 -0.30
N SER A 108 -1.06 13.36 -0.31
CA SER A 108 -2.02 14.08 -1.16
C SER A 108 -2.23 15.53 -0.70
N SER A 109 -2.23 15.78 0.60
CA SER A 109 -2.39 17.13 1.16
C SER A 109 -1.17 18.03 0.91
N GLU A 110 0.03 17.44 0.82
CA GLU A 110 1.30 18.14 0.65
C GLU A 110 1.88 18.01 -0.78
N LEU A 111 1.07 17.57 -1.75
CA LEU A 111 1.47 17.30 -3.15
C LEU A 111 2.33 18.38 -3.81
N ARG A 112 2.15 19.66 -3.43
CA ARG A 112 2.87 20.80 -4.01
C ARG A 112 4.24 21.09 -3.38
N ASN A 113 4.52 20.59 -2.18
CA ASN A 113 5.73 20.91 -1.42
C ASN A 113 6.37 19.65 -0.76
N ARG A 114 6.34 18.53 -1.46
CA ARG A 114 6.92 17.27 -0.94
C ARG A 114 8.42 17.40 -0.74
N PRO A 115 8.98 16.82 0.33
CA PRO A 115 10.36 16.40 0.31
C PRO A 115 10.56 15.45 -0.89
N ALA A 116 11.52 15.74 -1.77
CA ALA A 116 11.77 14.92 -2.96
C ALA A 116 11.93 13.44 -2.60
N LYS A 117 12.64 13.15 -1.52
CA LYS A 117 12.83 11.80 -0.97
C LYS A 117 11.52 11.04 -0.72
N LEU A 118 10.46 11.72 -0.23
CA LEU A 118 9.16 11.09 0.01
C LEU A 118 8.47 10.71 -1.30
N ALA A 119 8.52 11.61 -2.29
CA ALA A 119 7.93 11.35 -3.59
C ALA A 119 8.60 10.17 -4.28
N ASP A 120 9.94 10.12 -4.26
CA ASP A 120 10.72 9.05 -4.86
C ASP A 120 10.45 7.70 -4.18
N THR A 121 10.44 7.68 -2.84
CA THR A 121 10.20 6.43 -2.08
C THR A 121 8.79 5.86 -2.28
N LEU A 122 7.77 6.72 -2.41
CA LEU A 122 6.41 6.28 -2.70
C LEU A 122 6.27 5.80 -4.14
N ALA A 123 6.91 6.48 -5.10
CA ALA A 123 6.96 6.01 -6.48
C ALA A 123 7.59 4.62 -6.56
N ASP A 124 8.75 4.43 -5.93
CA ASP A 124 9.43 3.13 -5.86
C ASP A 124 8.55 2.04 -5.25
N LEU A 125 7.78 2.36 -4.21
CA LEU A 125 6.88 1.40 -3.56
C LEU A 125 5.74 0.98 -4.48
N VAL A 126 5.10 1.94 -5.13
CA VAL A 126 4.03 1.71 -6.10
C VAL A 126 4.58 0.89 -7.26
N ASP A 127 5.68 1.32 -7.87
CA ASP A 127 6.31 0.65 -9.00
C ASP A 127 6.68 -0.81 -8.67
N GLN A 128 7.21 -1.06 -7.48
CA GLN A 128 7.53 -2.41 -7.03
C GLN A 128 6.28 -3.29 -6.84
N SER A 129 5.14 -2.72 -6.43
CA SER A 129 3.89 -3.46 -6.28
C SER A 129 3.34 -3.89 -7.64
N TYR A 130 3.35 -2.99 -8.63
CA TYR A 130 2.95 -3.31 -10.01
C TYR A 130 3.92 -4.30 -10.67
N ALA A 131 5.24 -4.11 -10.49
CA ALA A 131 6.25 -5.03 -11.00
C ALA A 131 6.13 -6.43 -10.37
N GLY A 132 5.80 -6.52 -9.09
CA GLY A 132 5.52 -7.78 -8.41
C GLY A 132 4.35 -8.53 -9.04
N MET A 133 3.22 -7.83 -9.26
CA MET A 133 2.05 -8.39 -9.94
C MET A 133 2.37 -8.81 -11.38
N ALA A 134 3.12 -8.00 -12.13
CA ALA A 134 3.54 -8.35 -13.50
C ALA A 134 4.41 -9.60 -13.53
N SER A 135 5.36 -9.71 -12.60
CA SER A 135 6.20 -10.89 -12.44
C SER A 135 5.38 -12.14 -12.08
N TRP A 136 4.37 -11.99 -11.23
CA TRP A 136 3.45 -13.06 -10.90
C TRP A 136 2.66 -13.52 -12.13
N VAL A 137 2.14 -12.59 -12.93
CA VAL A 137 1.46 -12.90 -14.21
C VAL A 137 2.38 -13.67 -15.16
N GLN A 138 3.65 -13.24 -15.31
CA GLN A 138 4.63 -13.92 -16.16
C GLN A 138 4.92 -15.35 -15.72
N ARG A 139 4.97 -15.60 -14.40
CA ARG A 139 5.15 -16.97 -13.88
C ARG A 139 3.98 -17.89 -14.20
N ASN A 140 2.76 -17.34 -14.19
CA ASN A 140 1.53 -18.11 -14.38
C ASN A 140 1.11 -18.23 -15.85
N ILE A 141 1.72 -17.48 -16.76
CA ILE A 141 1.49 -17.57 -18.22
C ILE A 141 2.84 -17.73 -18.93
N PRO A 142 3.34 -18.97 -19.11
CA PRO A 142 4.59 -19.20 -19.80
C PRO A 142 4.58 -18.62 -21.21
N GLY A 143 5.59 -17.82 -21.55
CA GLY A 143 5.75 -17.21 -22.86
C GLY A 143 4.91 -15.95 -23.13
N ILE A 144 4.24 -15.39 -22.12
CA ILE A 144 3.58 -14.10 -22.28
C ILE A 144 4.62 -12.99 -22.52
N GLU A 145 4.32 -12.10 -23.46
CA GLU A 145 5.13 -10.91 -23.67
C GLU A 145 5.09 -9.99 -22.44
N ARG A 146 6.21 -9.37 -22.12
CA ARG A 146 6.38 -8.51 -20.94
C ARG A 146 5.33 -7.40 -20.88
N ASP A 147 5.16 -6.67 -21.97
CA ASP A 147 4.21 -5.55 -22.04
C ASP A 147 2.77 -6.02 -21.76
N ARG A 148 2.43 -7.23 -22.19
CA ARG A 148 1.11 -7.81 -21.94
C ARG A 148 0.92 -8.20 -20.48
N ALA A 149 1.94 -8.74 -19.84
CA ALA A 149 1.92 -9.03 -18.41
C ALA A 149 1.80 -7.75 -17.57
N GLU A 150 2.54 -6.71 -17.94
CA GLU A 150 2.48 -5.38 -17.29
C GLU A 150 1.09 -4.75 -17.45
N ASN A 151 0.45 -4.87 -18.61
CA ASN A 151 -0.91 -4.37 -18.85
C ASN A 151 -1.96 -5.11 -17.98
N ILE A 152 -1.87 -6.43 -17.88
CA ILE A 152 -2.76 -7.23 -17.00
C ILE A 152 -2.56 -6.81 -15.54
N ALA A 153 -1.33 -6.73 -15.11
CA ALA A 153 -0.97 -6.31 -13.75
C ALA A 153 -1.51 -4.91 -13.42
N THR A 154 -1.34 -3.97 -14.35
CA THR A 154 -1.80 -2.58 -14.19
C THR A 154 -3.33 -2.53 -14.02
N ILE A 155 -4.08 -3.24 -14.86
CA ILE A 155 -5.55 -3.28 -14.77
C ILE A 155 -5.98 -3.91 -13.45
N ALA A 156 -5.37 -5.04 -13.07
CA ALA A 156 -5.69 -5.75 -11.84
C ALA A 156 -5.41 -4.88 -10.59
N MET A 157 -4.23 -4.26 -10.50
CA MET A 157 -3.87 -3.41 -9.36
C MET A 157 -4.72 -2.14 -9.29
N ASN A 158 -4.99 -1.48 -10.44
CA ASN A 158 -5.82 -0.28 -10.47
C ASN A 158 -7.26 -0.55 -9.99
N ALA A 159 -7.83 -1.73 -10.22
CA ALA A 159 -9.16 -2.07 -9.74
C ALA A 159 -9.22 -2.06 -8.19
N LEU A 160 -8.25 -2.68 -7.52
CA LEU A 160 -8.16 -2.69 -6.06
C LEU A 160 -7.81 -1.31 -5.51
N PHE A 161 -6.85 -0.61 -6.15
CA PHE A 161 -6.45 0.73 -5.76
C PHE A 161 -7.62 1.71 -5.82
N ALA A 162 -8.35 1.73 -6.94
CA ALA A 162 -9.49 2.62 -7.12
C ALA A 162 -10.61 2.32 -6.12
N HIS A 163 -10.90 1.04 -5.87
CA HIS A 163 -11.91 0.64 -4.91
C HIS A 163 -11.66 1.23 -3.52
N ARG A 164 -10.40 1.28 -3.08
CA ARG A 164 -10.03 1.77 -1.76
C ARG A 164 -9.76 3.26 -1.71
N THR A 165 -9.14 3.83 -2.73
CA THR A 165 -8.72 5.23 -2.73
C THR A 165 -9.86 6.20 -3.06
N MET A 166 -10.83 5.83 -3.90
CA MET A 166 -11.96 6.68 -4.25
C MET A 166 -12.77 7.14 -3.03
N PRO A 167 -13.18 6.26 -2.09
CA PRO A 167 -13.84 6.69 -0.85
C PRO A 167 -12.96 7.59 0.01
N HIS A 168 -11.68 7.27 0.14
CA HIS A 168 -10.74 7.99 1.01
C HIS A 168 -10.44 9.41 0.53
N PHE A 169 -10.23 9.59 -0.79
CA PHE A 169 -9.81 10.87 -1.36
C PHE A 169 -10.96 11.75 -1.85
N LEU A 170 -12.00 11.12 -2.38
CA LEU A 170 -13.10 11.85 -3.02
C LEU A 170 -14.40 11.80 -2.20
N GLY A 171 -14.44 11.00 -1.12
CA GLY A 171 -15.67 10.75 -0.37
C GLY A 171 -16.75 10.07 -1.23
N LEU A 172 -16.36 9.47 -2.36
CA LEU A 172 -17.27 8.85 -3.31
C LEU A 172 -17.26 7.34 -3.10
N GLN A 173 -18.42 6.78 -2.81
CA GLN A 173 -18.63 5.34 -2.77
C GLN A 173 -19.74 4.98 -3.77
N PRO A 174 -19.39 4.82 -5.06
CA PRO A 174 -20.36 4.64 -6.14
C PRO A 174 -21.29 3.44 -5.92
N LEU A 175 -20.75 2.37 -5.36
CA LEU A 175 -21.49 1.16 -4.99
C LEU A 175 -20.99 0.69 -3.63
N SER A 176 -21.90 0.43 -2.70
CA SER A 176 -21.58 -0.11 -1.37
C SER A 176 -21.35 -1.62 -1.47
N ILE A 177 -20.19 -2.02 -1.99
CA ILE A 177 -19.83 -3.42 -2.17
C ILE A 177 -18.84 -3.82 -1.07
N GLN A 178 -19.09 -4.96 -0.44
CA GLN A 178 -18.18 -5.50 0.59
C GLN A 178 -16.91 -6.04 -0.04
N ASP A 179 -15.79 -5.91 0.68
CA ASP A 179 -14.46 -6.30 0.21
C ASP A 179 -14.37 -7.75 -0.28
N ASP A 180 -14.95 -8.69 0.45
CA ASP A 180 -14.96 -10.10 0.04
C ASP A 180 -15.64 -10.33 -1.32
N ARG A 181 -16.66 -9.54 -1.66
CA ARG A 181 -17.31 -9.62 -2.97
C ARG A 181 -16.46 -9.02 -4.07
N ILE A 182 -15.85 -7.87 -3.83
CA ILE A 182 -14.92 -7.25 -4.78
C ILE A 182 -13.73 -8.16 -5.03
N ILE A 183 -13.14 -8.72 -3.98
CA ILE A 183 -12.03 -9.65 -4.10
C ILE A 183 -12.44 -10.89 -4.90
N GLY A 184 -13.63 -11.46 -4.63
CA GLY A 184 -14.13 -12.61 -5.37
C GLY A 184 -14.24 -12.34 -6.87
N GLU A 185 -14.88 -11.25 -7.29
CA GLU A 185 -14.99 -10.86 -8.69
C GLU A 185 -13.62 -10.54 -9.31
N TRP A 186 -12.77 -9.84 -8.57
CA TRP A 186 -11.41 -9.54 -9.02
C TRP A 186 -10.60 -10.82 -9.28
N VAL A 187 -10.69 -11.79 -8.38
CA VAL A 187 -10.02 -13.10 -8.51
C VAL A 187 -10.51 -13.83 -9.78
N GLU A 188 -11.81 -13.90 -10.00
CA GLU A 188 -12.38 -14.57 -11.18
C GLU A 188 -11.98 -13.86 -12.48
N MET A 189 -11.96 -12.52 -12.50
CA MET A 189 -11.52 -11.75 -13.67
C MET A 189 -10.05 -12.00 -14.00
N VAL A 190 -9.17 -11.96 -13.00
CA VAL A 190 -7.73 -12.13 -13.21
C VAL A 190 -7.40 -13.60 -13.53
N ALA A 191 -7.93 -14.56 -12.76
CA ALA A 191 -7.73 -15.98 -13.01
C ALA A 191 -8.26 -16.40 -14.40
N GLY A 192 -9.48 -15.98 -14.74
CA GLY A 192 -10.05 -16.23 -16.04
C GLY A 192 -9.21 -15.66 -17.19
N ARG A 193 -8.60 -14.48 -17.00
CA ARG A 193 -7.69 -13.90 -17.99
C ARG A 193 -6.41 -14.71 -18.15
N ILE A 194 -5.84 -15.21 -17.06
CA ILE A 194 -4.66 -16.08 -17.09
C ILE A 194 -4.97 -17.39 -17.79
N GLU A 195 -6.09 -18.02 -17.45
CA GLU A 195 -6.53 -19.27 -18.04
C GLU A 195 -6.77 -19.16 -19.55
N GLN A 196 -7.30 -18.03 -20.05
CA GLN A 196 -7.47 -17.75 -21.49
C GLN A 196 -6.14 -17.55 -22.22
N CYS A 197 -5.10 -17.14 -21.53
CA CYS A 197 -3.77 -16.93 -22.10
C CYS A 197 -2.88 -18.18 -22.04
N ASP A 198 -3.31 -19.25 -21.35
CA ASP A 198 -2.56 -20.51 -21.25
C ASP A 198 -2.62 -21.29 -22.58
N PRO A 199 -1.50 -21.42 -23.33
CA PRO A 199 -1.48 -22.09 -24.62
C PRO A 199 -1.79 -23.59 -24.52
N THR A 200 -1.68 -24.20 -23.34
CA THR A 200 -1.94 -25.64 -23.14
C THR A 200 -3.41 -25.99 -23.14
N ARG A 201 -4.31 -25.04 -22.92
CA ARG A 201 -5.78 -25.24 -22.97
C ARG A 201 -6.35 -25.17 -24.39
N GLY A 202 -5.76 -24.35 -25.26
CA GLY A 202 -6.17 -24.31 -26.69
C GLY A 202 -5.97 -25.63 -27.41
N ALA A 203 -4.92 -26.37 -27.07
CA ALA A 203 -4.61 -27.68 -27.67
C ALA A 203 -5.52 -28.83 -27.21
N ARG A 204 -6.29 -28.67 -26.13
CA ARG A 204 -7.27 -29.68 -25.69
C ARG A 204 -8.69 -29.49 -26.27
N ALA A 205 -9.01 -28.29 -26.76
CA ALA A 205 -10.31 -28.02 -27.39
C ALA A 205 -10.39 -28.52 -28.79
N ASP A 206 -9.26 -28.70 -29.50
CA ASP A 206 -9.19 -29.21 -30.87
C ASP A 206 -9.11 -30.77 -30.98
N GLN A 207 -9.15 -31.47 -29.82
CA GLN A 207 -9.07 -32.96 -29.81
C GLN A 207 -10.40 -33.64 -29.39
N ASN A 208 -11.52 -32.91 -29.35
CA ASN A 208 -12.85 -33.46 -29.08
C ASN A 208 -13.82 -33.11 -30.26
#